data_a5593c6514bad24c8114fede0c78c35a
#
_entry.id   a5593c6514bad24c8114fede0c78c35a
#
_cell.length_a   1.000
_cell.length_b   1.000
_cell.length_c   1.000
_cell.angle_alpha   90.00
_cell.angle_beta   90.00
_cell.angle_gamma   90.00
#
_symmetry.space_group_name_H-M   'P 1'
#
loop_
_entity.id
_entity.type
_entity.pdbx_description
1 polymer ?
#
loop_
_entity_poly.entity_id
_entity_poly.type
_entity_poly.pdbx_seq_one_letter_code
_entity_poly.pdbx_strand_id
1 'polypeptide(L)'
;MKKISIVINADDRLGHISPEIYGHFSEHLGRCIYNGIYVGENSPIPNTDGIRNDIIEAFRNIKAPVFRWPGGCFAEEYHWQDGIGEKALRRKIVNTNWGGVTEDNSFGTHEFMRFCELVGCKPYINVNVGSGSVREMSEWIEYMTSDAESPLTEQRKKNGRAEPWKLEYLGVGNENWGCGGNMRPEYYADVYKRYQTFCHNYSGNRLYRIACGPSSADYNWTEVMMKNLDSNNVDAIDLHYYTMPVWPEMESATDFDDELYYKTIAAANFSDELITRHSEIMNRYDPEKKIGLVIGEWGCWHKVEEGTNPGFLYQQNTMR
;
A
#
# COMPACT_ATOMS: atom_id res chain seq x y z
N MET A 1 8.08 43.36 19.97
CA MET A 1 7.72 42.26 19.05
C MET A 1 8.53 42.40 17.76
N LYS A 2 9.27 41.37 17.34
CA LYS A 2 9.90 41.37 16.03
C LYS A 2 8.83 41.09 14.98
N LYS A 3 8.68 41.96 13.97
CA LYS A 3 7.81 41.76 12.85
C LYS A 3 8.49 40.75 11.89
N ILE A 4 7.78 39.69 11.53
CA ILE A 4 8.20 38.72 10.49
C ILE A 4 7.30 39.02 9.29
N SER A 5 7.93 39.10 8.11
CA SER A 5 7.22 39.26 6.85
C SER A 5 7.42 38.00 6.02
N ILE A 6 6.35 37.40 5.54
CA ILE A 6 6.36 36.25 4.60
C ILE A 6 5.84 36.80 3.27
N VAL A 7 6.60 36.55 2.21
CA VAL A 7 6.19 36.87 0.83
C VAL A 7 5.95 35.59 0.08
N ILE A 8 4.75 35.42 -0.46
CA ILE A 8 4.39 34.32 -1.34
C ILE A 8 4.29 34.90 -2.76
N ASN A 9 5.17 34.42 -3.65
CA ASN A 9 5.13 34.79 -5.06
C ASN A 9 4.39 33.71 -5.86
N ALA A 10 3.13 33.97 -6.23
CA ALA A 10 2.29 33.02 -6.96
C ALA A 10 2.75 32.76 -8.40
N ASP A 11 3.59 33.64 -8.95
CA ASP A 11 4.13 33.50 -10.31
C ASP A 11 5.40 32.65 -10.35
N ASP A 12 6.03 32.42 -9.20
CA ASP A 12 7.22 31.58 -9.05
C ASP A 12 6.82 30.16 -8.65
N ARG A 13 6.37 29.38 -9.64
CA ARG A 13 5.94 27.99 -9.42
C ARG A 13 7.13 27.06 -9.41
N LEU A 14 7.42 26.46 -8.27
CA LEU A 14 8.53 25.50 -8.08
C LEU A 14 8.19 24.09 -8.58
N GLY A 15 6.91 23.69 -8.61
CA GLY A 15 6.49 22.37 -9.02
C GLY A 15 5.00 22.12 -8.87
N HIS A 16 4.62 20.86 -9.05
CA HIS A 16 3.27 20.35 -8.81
C HIS A 16 3.30 19.35 -7.67
N ILE A 17 2.42 19.52 -6.71
CA ILE A 17 2.22 18.56 -5.62
C ILE A 17 1.19 17.54 -6.09
N SER A 18 1.61 16.28 -6.26
CA SER A 18 0.69 15.20 -6.61
C SER A 18 -0.29 14.96 -5.46
N PRO A 19 -1.61 14.87 -5.71
CA PRO A 19 -2.57 14.56 -4.66
C PRO A 19 -2.31 13.19 -4.02
N GLU A 20 -1.68 12.27 -4.72
CA GLU A 20 -1.37 10.91 -4.25
C GLU A 20 -0.43 10.89 -3.02
N ILE A 21 0.33 11.98 -2.75
CA ILE A 21 1.13 12.07 -1.50
C ILE A 21 0.27 12.03 -0.23
N TYR A 22 -1.03 12.29 -0.35
CA TYR A 22 -2.02 12.17 0.74
C TYR A 22 -2.73 10.81 0.73
N GLY A 23 -2.15 9.81 0.05
CA GLY A 23 -2.65 8.46 0.00
C GLY A 23 -2.58 7.74 1.34
N HIS A 24 -3.33 6.66 1.45
CA HIS A 24 -3.40 5.83 2.64
C HIS A 24 -3.06 4.38 2.32
N PHE A 25 -2.58 3.70 3.35
CA PHE A 25 -2.25 2.29 3.30
C PHE A 25 -3.08 1.52 4.32
N SER A 26 -3.60 0.38 3.90
CA SER A 26 -4.36 -0.53 4.75
C SER A 26 -3.88 -1.97 4.56
N GLU A 27 -3.73 -2.67 5.66
CA GLU A 27 -3.27 -4.04 5.69
C GLU A 27 -4.16 -4.89 6.60
N HIS A 28 -4.26 -6.18 6.31
CA HIS A 28 -4.83 -7.17 7.22
C HIS A 28 -3.91 -7.34 8.44
N LEU A 29 -3.91 -6.32 9.29
CA LEU A 29 -3.08 -6.17 10.47
C LEU A 29 -3.93 -5.63 11.62
N GLY A 30 -4.02 -6.37 12.69
CA GLY A 30 -4.74 -5.95 13.87
C GLY A 30 -6.17 -5.53 13.60
N ARG A 31 -6.50 -4.30 13.90
CA ARG A 31 -7.83 -3.70 13.69
C ARG A 31 -7.88 -2.72 12.51
N CYS A 32 -6.91 -2.77 11.60
CA CYS A 32 -6.94 -1.88 10.45
C CYS A 32 -8.15 -2.19 9.54
N ILE A 33 -8.35 -3.47 9.21
CA ILE A 33 -9.48 -3.92 8.39
C ILE A 33 -10.65 -4.33 9.26
N TYR A 34 -10.56 -5.46 9.98
CA TYR A 34 -11.63 -5.99 10.80
C TYR A 34 -11.79 -5.19 12.11
N ASN A 35 -13.01 -4.73 12.38
CA ASN A 35 -13.38 -3.78 13.44
C ASN A 35 -12.83 -2.34 13.25
N GLY A 36 -12.01 -2.13 12.24
CA GLY A 36 -11.57 -0.82 11.77
C GLY A 36 -12.43 -0.34 10.60
N ILE A 37 -12.00 -0.62 9.36
CA ILE A 37 -12.73 -0.26 8.16
C ILE A 37 -14.04 -1.08 8.02
N TYR A 38 -13.97 -2.37 8.33
CA TYR A 38 -15.03 -3.34 8.08
C TYR A 38 -15.52 -4.01 9.37
N VAL A 39 -16.85 -4.03 9.53
CA VAL A 39 -17.51 -4.63 10.70
C VAL A 39 -18.56 -5.69 10.33
N GLY A 40 -18.78 -5.90 9.03
CA GLY A 40 -19.83 -6.76 8.52
C GLY A 40 -21.20 -6.11 8.51
N GLU A 41 -22.06 -6.56 7.57
CA GLU A 41 -23.37 -5.95 7.28
C GLU A 41 -24.34 -6.02 8.47
N ASN A 42 -24.23 -7.08 9.29
CA ASN A 42 -25.09 -7.32 10.43
C ASN A 42 -24.60 -6.69 11.75
N SER A 43 -23.52 -5.88 11.68
CA SER A 43 -22.98 -5.20 12.86
C SER A 43 -23.96 -4.16 13.41
N PRO A 44 -24.07 -3.98 14.75
CA PRO A 44 -24.80 -2.87 15.34
C PRO A 44 -24.11 -1.51 15.12
N ILE A 45 -22.83 -1.49 14.70
CA ILE A 45 -22.11 -0.27 14.33
C ILE A 45 -22.66 0.23 13.01
N PRO A 46 -23.05 1.53 12.89
CA PRO A 46 -23.56 2.08 11.64
C PRO A 46 -22.58 1.83 10.48
N ASN A 47 -23.07 1.16 9.45
CA ASN A 47 -22.28 0.75 8.31
C ASN A 47 -23.06 0.80 7.00
N THR A 48 -22.35 0.82 5.90
CA THR A 48 -22.85 0.66 4.53
C THR A 48 -22.14 -0.54 3.91
N ASP A 49 -22.87 -1.60 3.60
CA ASP A 49 -22.31 -2.85 3.04
C ASP A 49 -21.20 -3.47 3.94
N GLY A 50 -21.36 -3.32 5.26
CA GLY A 50 -20.38 -3.78 6.26
C GLY A 50 -19.21 -2.83 6.53
N ILE A 51 -19.09 -1.73 5.77
CA ILE A 51 -18.05 -0.72 5.92
C ILE A 51 -18.54 0.39 6.85
N ARG A 52 -17.76 0.76 7.86
CA ARG A 52 -18.16 1.74 8.87
C ARG A 52 -18.41 3.12 8.27
N ASN A 53 -19.56 3.70 8.59
CA ASN A 53 -19.94 5.02 8.07
C ASN A 53 -19.08 6.16 8.60
N ASP A 54 -18.64 6.11 9.86
CA ASP A 54 -17.75 7.11 10.45
C ASP A 54 -16.37 7.11 9.76
N ILE A 55 -15.87 5.94 9.37
CA ILE A 55 -14.62 5.80 8.61
C ILE A 55 -14.78 6.34 7.17
N ILE A 56 -15.89 6.00 6.50
CA ILE A 56 -16.19 6.55 5.17
C ILE A 56 -16.21 8.09 5.23
N GLU A 57 -16.91 8.65 6.23
CA GLU A 57 -17.02 10.10 6.39
C GLU A 57 -15.66 10.74 6.67
N ALA A 58 -14.85 10.16 7.56
CA ALA A 58 -13.53 10.67 7.90
C ALA A 58 -12.64 10.76 6.65
N PHE A 59 -12.56 9.68 5.84
CA PHE A 59 -11.74 9.67 4.63
C PHE A 59 -12.27 10.58 3.52
N ARG A 60 -13.59 10.73 3.41
CA ARG A 60 -14.20 11.74 2.52
C ARG A 60 -13.82 13.17 2.92
N ASN A 61 -13.86 13.47 4.21
CA ASN A 61 -13.56 14.80 4.74
C ASN A 61 -12.12 15.21 4.47
N ILE A 62 -11.16 14.30 4.61
CA ILE A 62 -9.76 14.56 4.27
C ILE A 62 -9.46 14.40 2.77
N LYS A 63 -10.45 13.98 1.95
CA LYS A 63 -10.32 13.77 0.50
C LYS A 63 -9.19 12.79 0.15
N ALA A 64 -9.12 11.66 0.88
CA ALA A 64 -8.13 10.63 0.63
C ALA A 64 -8.10 10.24 -0.86
N PRO A 65 -6.98 10.41 -1.58
CA PRO A 65 -6.95 10.26 -3.04
C PRO A 65 -6.78 8.82 -3.48
N VAL A 66 -6.08 8.01 -2.69
CA VAL A 66 -5.74 6.62 -3.02
C VAL A 66 -5.63 5.78 -1.75
N PHE A 67 -6.03 4.52 -1.86
CA PHE A 67 -5.87 3.52 -0.80
C PHE A 67 -5.15 2.29 -1.35
N ARG A 68 -4.07 1.88 -0.67
CA ARG A 68 -3.30 0.66 -0.96
C ARG A 68 -3.82 -0.50 -0.09
N TRP A 69 -4.03 -1.68 -0.70
CA TRP A 69 -4.54 -2.91 -0.08
C TRP A 69 -4.06 -4.14 -0.91
N PRO A 70 -3.96 -5.38 -0.41
CA PRO A 70 -4.40 -5.93 0.88
C PRO A 70 -3.38 -5.75 2.01
N GLY A 71 -2.25 -5.17 1.75
CA GLY A 71 -1.21 -4.95 2.74
C GLY A 71 0.13 -4.65 2.13
N GLY A 72 1.04 -4.68 3.01
CA GLY A 72 2.42 -4.93 3.11
C GLY A 72 2.76 -6.44 3.04
N CYS A 73 3.38 -6.97 4.11
CA CYS A 73 3.78 -8.38 4.16
C CYS A 73 2.60 -9.35 3.96
N PHE A 74 1.43 -9.02 4.44
CA PHE A 74 0.24 -9.85 4.22
C PHE A 74 -0.06 -10.06 2.74
N ALA A 75 0.19 -9.07 1.87
CA ALA A 75 -0.04 -9.20 0.44
C ALA A 75 0.74 -10.35 -0.19
N GLU A 76 1.92 -10.69 0.35
CA GLU A 76 2.81 -11.73 -0.18
C GLU A 76 2.41 -13.17 0.19
N GLU A 77 1.37 -13.30 1.04
CA GLU A 77 0.72 -14.56 1.38
C GLU A 77 -0.77 -14.58 1.03
N TYR A 78 -1.31 -13.46 0.53
CA TYR A 78 -2.72 -13.32 0.19
C TYR A 78 -3.02 -13.87 -1.20
N HIS A 79 -3.96 -14.82 -1.27
CA HIS A 79 -4.52 -15.35 -2.51
C HIS A 79 -5.90 -14.75 -2.74
N TRP A 80 -6.03 -13.89 -3.72
CA TRP A 80 -7.23 -13.08 -3.95
C TRP A 80 -8.52 -13.88 -4.13
N GLN A 81 -8.41 -15.11 -4.66
CA GLN A 81 -9.55 -16.02 -4.84
C GLN A 81 -10.15 -16.46 -3.50
N ASP A 82 -9.39 -16.45 -2.41
CA ASP A 82 -9.87 -16.75 -1.06
C ASP A 82 -10.80 -15.61 -0.53
N GLY A 83 -10.70 -14.41 -1.09
CA GLY A 83 -11.45 -13.22 -0.68
C GLY A 83 -12.63 -12.85 -1.60
N ILE A 84 -13.12 -13.76 -2.46
CA ILE A 84 -14.26 -13.52 -3.35
C ILE A 84 -15.35 -14.57 -3.17
N GLY A 85 -16.54 -14.30 -3.75
CA GLY A 85 -17.71 -15.19 -3.65
C GLY A 85 -18.43 -15.07 -2.32
N GLU A 86 -19.25 -16.08 -2.00
CA GLU A 86 -20.04 -16.11 -0.77
C GLU A 86 -19.16 -16.13 0.47
N LYS A 87 -19.32 -15.14 1.35
CA LYS A 87 -18.46 -14.92 2.52
C LYS A 87 -18.35 -16.14 3.45
N ALA A 88 -19.45 -16.86 3.64
CA ALA A 88 -19.48 -18.07 4.50
C ALA A 88 -18.63 -19.23 3.94
N LEU A 89 -18.32 -19.22 2.65
CA LEU A 89 -17.57 -20.25 1.95
C LEU A 89 -16.11 -19.84 1.68
N ARG A 90 -15.73 -18.59 1.99
CA ARG A 90 -14.36 -18.12 1.80
C ARG A 90 -13.39 -18.90 2.66
N ARG A 91 -12.22 -19.20 2.08
CA ARG A 91 -11.18 -19.92 2.80
C ARG A 91 -10.63 -19.07 3.93
N LYS A 92 -10.57 -19.64 5.13
CA LYS A 92 -9.86 -19.03 6.26
C LYS A 92 -8.37 -19.32 6.16
N ILE A 93 -7.56 -18.33 6.47
CA ILE A 93 -6.09 -18.42 6.48
C ILE A 93 -5.54 -18.00 7.83
N VAL A 94 -4.33 -18.42 8.14
CA VAL A 94 -3.58 -17.92 9.30
C VAL A 94 -2.73 -16.75 8.81
N ASN A 95 -2.88 -15.60 9.45
CA ASN A 95 -2.04 -14.44 9.19
C ASN A 95 -0.70 -14.64 9.90
N THR A 96 0.27 -15.19 9.21
CA THR A 96 1.58 -15.56 9.78
C THR A 96 2.45 -14.35 10.08
N ASN A 97 2.21 -13.23 9.37
CA ASN A 97 2.95 -11.99 9.55
C ASN A 97 2.48 -11.23 10.79
N TRP A 98 1.17 -11.25 11.08
CA TRP A 98 0.59 -10.39 12.09
C TRP A 98 -0.22 -11.18 13.14
N GLY A 99 0.49 -11.68 14.14
CA GLY A 99 -0.07 -12.25 15.37
C GLY A 99 -0.63 -13.67 15.25
N GLY A 100 -0.50 -14.35 14.12
CA GLY A 100 -1.00 -15.72 13.95
C GLY A 100 -2.53 -15.83 14.03
N VAL A 101 -3.25 -14.73 13.81
CA VAL A 101 -4.71 -14.70 13.88
C VAL A 101 -5.32 -15.36 12.65
N THR A 102 -6.56 -15.85 12.81
CA THR A 102 -7.32 -16.38 11.68
C THR A 102 -8.01 -15.24 10.94
N GLU A 103 -7.68 -15.07 9.67
CA GLU A 103 -8.38 -14.21 8.74
C GLU A 103 -9.52 -15.01 8.07
N ASP A 104 -10.73 -14.50 8.12
CA ASP A 104 -11.91 -15.17 7.52
C ASP A 104 -12.16 -14.75 6.07
N ASN A 105 -11.37 -13.81 5.56
CA ASN A 105 -11.47 -13.24 4.22
C ASN A 105 -12.84 -12.64 3.89
N SER A 106 -13.62 -12.24 4.91
CA SER A 106 -14.91 -11.57 4.71
C SER A 106 -14.77 -10.18 4.11
N PHE A 107 -13.56 -9.59 4.19
CA PHE A 107 -13.17 -8.40 3.44
C PHE A 107 -12.16 -8.80 2.36
N GLY A 108 -12.58 -8.72 1.10
CA GLY A 108 -11.77 -9.07 -0.07
C GLY A 108 -11.93 -8.05 -1.18
N THR A 109 -11.72 -8.47 -2.43
CA THR A 109 -11.73 -7.57 -3.60
C THR A 109 -13.00 -6.73 -3.70
N HIS A 110 -14.18 -7.33 -3.57
CA HIS A 110 -15.46 -6.62 -3.69
C HIS A 110 -15.64 -5.58 -2.59
N GLU A 111 -15.33 -5.94 -1.36
CA GLU A 111 -15.47 -5.08 -0.19
C GLU A 111 -14.46 -3.91 -0.27
N PHE A 112 -13.22 -4.16 -0.69
CA PHE A 112 -12.22 -3.11 -0.87
C PHE A 112 -12.60 -2.13 -1.99
N MET A 113 -13.01 -2.64 -3.15
CA MET A 113 -13.47 -1.79 -4.25
C MET A 113 -14.69 -0.97 -3.86
N ARG A 114 -15.62 -1.58 -3.09
CA ARG A 114 -16.78 -0.86 -2.55
C ARG A 114 -16.38 0.22 -1.57
N PHE A 115 -15.41 -0.03 -0.71
CA PHE A 115 -14.84 0.99 0.16
C PHE A 115 -14.28 2.17 -0.64
N CYS A 116 -13.48 1.91 -1.67
CA CYS A 116 -12.95 2.96 -2.53
C CYS A 116 -14.06 3.77 -3.23
N GLU A 117 -15.12 3.14 -3.72
CA GLU A 117 -16.28 3.81 -4.30
C GLU A 117 -16.99 4.71 -3.27
N LEU A 118 -17.20 4.20 -2.04
CA LEU A 118 -17.86 4.94 -0.97
C LEU A 118 -17.04 6.15 -0.50
N VAL A 119 -15.74 6.00 -0.41
CA VAL A 119 -14.82 7.11 -0.05
C VAL A 119 -14.65 8.09 -1.21
N GLY A 120 -14.65 7.60 -2.44
CA GLY A 120 -14.35 8.37 -3.65
C GLY A 120 -12.84 8.44 -3.93
N CYS A 121 -12.08 7.40 -3.53
CA CYS A 121 -10.64 7.31 -3.73
C CYS A 121 -10.28 6.27 -4.81
N LYS A 122 -9.04 6.33 -5.31
CA LYS A 122 -8.51 5.37 -6.27
C LYS A 122 -8.03 4.10 -5.56
N PRO A 123 -8.31 2.90 -6.08
CA PRO A 123 -7.72 1.68 -5.57
C PRO A 123 -6.26 1.53 -6.00
N TYR A 124 -5.42 1.09 -5.07
CA TYR A 124 -4.06 0.62 -5.30
C TYR A 124 -3.98 -0.82 -4.78
N ILE A 125 -3.93 -1.77 -5.70
CA ILE A 125 -3.83 -3.20 -5.37
C ILE A 125 -2.37 -3.62 -5.36
N ASN A 126 -1.95 -4.31 -4.30
CA ASN A 126 -0.64 -4.93 -4.20
C ASN A 126 -0.76 -6.43 -4.45
N VAL A 127 -0.08 -6.95 -5.48
CA VAL A 127 -0.17 -8.36 -5.86
C VAL A 127 0.90 -9.20 -5.19
N ASN A 128 0.56 -10.47 -4.96
CA ASN A 128 1.43 -11.46 -4.33
C ASN A 128 2.52 -11.95 -5.30
N VAL A 129 3.76 -11.62 -5.03
CA VAL A 129 4.94 -12.10 -5.76
C VAL A 129 5.70 -13.17 -4.97
N GLY A 130 5.62 -13.12 -3.63
CA GLY A 130 6.34 -14.02 -2.73
C GLY A 130 5.86 -15.48 -2.84
N SER A 131 4.59 -15.72 -2.57
CA SER A 131 3.99 -17.06 -2.61
C SER A 131 3.03 -17.28 -3.79
N GLY A 132 2.64 -16.19 -4.48
CA GLY A 132 1.73 -16.23 -5.62
C GLY A 132 2.40 -16.60 -6.94
N SER A 133 1.63 -16.50 -8.00
CA SER A 133 2.09 -16.79 -9.36
C SER A 133 1.71 -15.67 -10.33
N VAL A 134 2.46 -15.58 -11.44
CA VAL A 134 2.14 -14.68 -12.55
C VAL A 134 0.72 -14.89 -13.06
N ARG A 135 0.27 -16.15 -13.13
CA ARG A 135 -1.10 -16.47 -13.55
C ARG A 135 -2.12 -15.89 -12.59
N GLU A 136 -1.91 -16.07 -11.30
CA GLU A 136 -2.82 -15.56 -10.26
C GLU A 136 -2.97 -14.03 -10.33
N MET A 137 -1.86 -13.32 -10.47
CA MET A 137 -1.89 -11.86 -10.69
C MET A 137 -2.66 -11.48 -11.96
N SER A 138 -2.34 -12.13 -13.09
CA SER A 138 -2.98 -11.84 -14.37
C SER A 138 -4.49 -12.12 -14.34
N GLU A 139 -4.90 -13.23 -13.71
CA GLU A 139 -6.31 -13.56 -13.50
C GLU A 139 -7.02 -12.55 -12.59
N TRP A 140 -6.34 -12.02 -11.57
CA TRP A 140 -6.93 -10.99 -10.72
C TRP A 140 -7.16 -9.67 -11.46
N ILE A 141 -6.18 -9.25 -12.28
CA ILE A 141 -6.32 -8.06 -13.12
C ILE A 141 -7.48 -8.23 -14.11
N GLU A 142 -7.58 -9.40 -14.78
CA GLU A 142 -8.69 -9.71 -15.68
C GLU A 142 -10.03 -9.71 -14.97
N TYR A 143 -10.12 -10.38 -13.82
CA TYR A 143 -11.31 -10.40 -12.99
C TYR A 143 -11.82 -9.00 -12.63
N MET A 144 -10.91 -8.10 -12.26
CA MET A 144 -11.28 -6.74 -11.88
C MET A 144 -11.61 -5.84 -13.05
N THR A 145 -10.85 -5.91 -14.15
CA THR A 145 -10.82 -4.82 -15.14
C THR A 145 -11.30 -5.19 -16.55
N SER A 146 -11.54 -6.48 -16.84
CA SER A 146 -12.00 -6.92 -18.16
C SER A 146 -13.52 -6.86 -18.31
N ASP A 147 -14.00 -6.44 -19.48
CA ASP A 147 -15.39 -6.56 -19.94
C ASP A 147 -15.59 -7.68 -20.98
N ALA A 148 -14.51 -8.38 -21.37
CA ALA A 148 -14.59 -9.49 -22.31
C ALA A 148 -15.41 -10.67 -21.74
N GLU A 149 -15.95 -11.49 -22.63
CA GLU A 149 -16.61 -12.74 -22.21
C GLU A 149 -15.55 -13.79 -21.84
N SER A 150 -15.42 -14.04 -20.53
CA SER A 150 -14.48 -15.03 -20.00
C SER A 150 -15.01 -15.67 -18.71
N PRO A 151 -14.47 -16.82 -18.29
CA PRO A 151 -14.85 -17.43 -17.01
C PRO A 151 -14.68 -16.50 -15.80
N LEU A 152 -13.64 -15.64 -15.81
CA LEU A 152 -13.36 -14.71 -14.71
C LEU A 152 -14.34 -13.54 -14.67
N THR A 153 -14.74 -13.00 -15.82
CA THR A 153 -15.73 -11.93 -15.88
C THR A 153 -17.13 -12.45 -15.51
N GLU A 154 -17.48 -13.68 -15.92
CA GLU A 154 -18.70 -14.33 -15.50
C GLU A 154 -18.69 -14.64 -13.98
N GLN A 155 -17.56 -15.02 -13.44
CA GLN A 155 -17.41 -15.21 -11.99
C GLN A 155 -17.59 -13.86 -11.24
N ARG A 156 -17.03 -12.76 -11.73
CA ARG A 156 -17.25 -11.42 -11.15
C ARG A 156 -18.75 -11.06 -11.16
N LYS A 157 -19.42 -11.26 -12.30
CA LYS A 157 -20.87 -11.00 -12.42
C LYS A 157 -21.68 -11.85 -11.43
N LYS A 158 -21.37 -13.15 -11.34
CA LYS A 158 -22.01 -14.07 -10.38
C LYS A 158 -21.76 -13.64 -8.94
N ASN A 159 -20.61 -13.05 -8.65
CA ASN A 159 -20.27 -12.50 -7.33
C ASN A 159 -20.86 -11.10 -7.08
N GLY A 160 -21.77 -10.63 -7.95
CA GLY A 160 -22.56 -9.41 -7.74
C GLY A 160 -22.04 -8.14 -8.42
N ARG A 161 -20.98 -8.24 -9.26
CA ARG A 161 -20.47 -7.09 -10.01
C ARG A 161 -20.51 -7.32 -11.52
N ALA A 162 -21.44 -6.69 -12.19
CA ALA A 162 -21.57 -6.81 -13.65
C ALA A 162 -20.44 -6.08 -14.39
N GLU A 163 -20.25 -4.81 -14.09
CA GLU A 163 -19.29 -3.95 -14.75
C GLU A 163 -17.86 -4.09 -14.17
N PRO A 164 -16.81 -3.95 -14.99
CA PRO A 164 -15.45 -3.90 -14.48
C PRO A 164 -15.23 -2.70 -13.56
N TRP A 165 -14.24 -2.82 -12.68
CA TRP A 165 -13.74 -1.67 -11.93
C TRP A 165 -12.64 -0.96 -12.70
N LYS A 166 -12.41 0.30 -12.35
CA LYS A 166 -11.21 1.01 -12.74
C LYS A 166 -10.14 0.75 -11.68
N LEU A 167 -9.07 0.08 -12.08
CA LEU A 167 -7.87 -0.11 -11.28
C LEU A 167 -6.75 0.75 -11.84
N GLU A 168 -6.27 1.72 -11.08
CA GLU A 168 -5.26 2.66 -11.55
C GLU A 168 -3.86 2.23 -11.14
N TYR A 169 -3.66 1.85 -9.88
CA TYR A 169 -2.35 1.52 -9.32
C TYR A 169 -2.23 0.02 -9.01
N LEU A 170 -1.13 -0.57 -9.48
CA LEU A 170 -0.79 -1.96 -9.26
C LEU A 170 0.64 -2.08 -8.72
N GLY A 171 0.78 -2.45 -7.45
CA GLY A 171 2.06 -2.83 -6.87
C GLY A 171 2.39 -4.29 -7.21
N VAL A 172 3.57 -4.51 -7.74
CA VAL A 172 4.06 -5.85 -8.09
C VAL A 172 5.03 -6.31 -7.01
N GLY A 173 4.48 -6.91 -5.98
CA GLY A 173 5.20 -7.34 -4.79
C GLY A 173 5.27 -6.29 -3.70
N ASN A 174 5.66 -6.74 -2.52
CA ASN A 174 5.87 -5.94 -1.31
C ASN A 174 7.11 -6.42 -0.57
N GLU A 175 8.02 -5.50 -0.26
CA GLU A 175 9.21 -5.79 0.56
C GLU A 175 9.91 -7.11 0.17
N ASN A 176 10.10 -7.32 -1.12
CA ASN A 176 10.63 -8.58 -1.64
C ASN A 176 12.09 -8.84 -1.20
N TRP A 177 12.77 -7.83 -0.67
CA TRP A 177 14.04 -7.96 0.05
C TRP A 177 13.89 -8.61 1.44
N GLY A 178 12.69 -8.64 2.01
CA GLY A 178 12.33 -9.17 3.32
C GLY A 178 11.19 -10.17 3.24
N CYS A 179 10.04 -9.83 3.85
CA CYS A 179 8.88 -10.71 3.97
C CYS A 179 8.31 -11.17 2.61
N GLY A 180 8.53 -10.45 1.54
CA GLY A 180 8.12 -10.83 0.19
C GLY A 180 9.08 -11.80 -0.52
N GLY A 181 9.99 -12.48 0.20
CA GLY A 181 10.76 -13.58 -0.38
C GLY A 181 12.27 -13.54 -0.19
N ASN A 182 12.81 -12.59 0.61
CA ASN A 182 14.27 -12.43 0.86
C ASN A 182 15.09 -12.40 -0.44
N MET A 183 14.62 -11.67 -1.43
CA MET A 183 15.22 -11.61 -2.76
C MET A 183 16.40 -10.61 -2.79
N ARG A 184 17.39 -10.90 -3.61
CA ARG A 184 18.38 -9.90 -4.02
C ARG A 184 17.75 -9.00 -5.08
N PRO A 185 18.20 -7.73 -5.22
CA PRO A 185 17.59 -6.79 -6.17
C PRO A 185 17.65 -7.28 -7.62
N GLU A 186 18.71 -7.97 -8.04
CA GLU A 186 18.83 -8.52 -9.39
C GLU A 186 17.78 -9.60 -9.65
N TYR A 187 17.57 -10.50 -8.68
CA TYR A 187 16.57 -11.55 -8.78
C TYR A 187 15.16 -10.97 -8.82
N TYR A 188 14.88 -10.00 -7.92
CA TYR A 188 13.58 -9.34 -7.96
C TYR A 188 13.36 -8.59 -9.29
N ALA A 189 14.35 -7.92 -9.82
CA ALA A 189 14.23 -7.25 -11.12
C ALA A 189 13.86 -8.22 -12.25
N ASP A 190 14.41 -9.44 -12.25
CA ASP A 190 14.05 -10.48 -13.22
C ASP A 190 12.64 -11.03 -12.98
N VAL A 191 12.25 -11.24 -11.71
CA VAL A 191 10.89 -11.64 -11.32
C VAL A 191 9.90 -10.57 -11.73
N TYR A 192 10.17 -9.30 -11.43
CA TYR A 192 9.34 -8.16 -11.80
C TYR A 192 9.10 -8.11 -13.33
N LYS A 193 10.17 -8.22 -14.14
CA LYS A 193 10.05 -8.27 -15.62
C LYS A 193 9.09 -9.34 -16.08
N ARG A 194 9.16 -10.52 -15.44
CA ARG A 194 8.26 -11.62 -15.76
C ARG A 194 6.82 -11.30 -15.39
N TYR A 195 6.57 -10.75 -14.20
CA TYR A 195 5.23 -10.39 -13.76
C TYR A 195 4.64 -9.25 -14.61
N GLN A 196 5.37 -8.15 -14.80
CA GLN A 196 4.87 -6.99 -15.53
C GLN A 196 4.51 -7.29 -16.99
N THR A 197 5.15 -8.31 -17.60
CA THR A 197 4.81 -8.77 -18.96
C THR A 197 3.35 -9.21 -19.07
N PHE A 198 2.77 -9.68 -17.98
CA PHE A 198 1.39 -10.17 -17.89
C PHE A 198 0.44 -9.19 -17.18
N CYS A 199 0.89 -7.97 -16.89
CA CYS A 199 0.03 -6.88 -16.44
C CYS A 199 -0.70 -6.26 -17.63
N HIS A 200 -1.76 -6.91 -18.09
CA HIS A 200 -2.50 -6.48 -19.27
C HIS A 200 -3.47 -5.35 -18.94
N ASN A 201 -3.61 -4.41 -19.87
CA ASN A 201 -4.58 -3.33 -19.81
C ASN A 201 -5.87 -3.80 -20.50
N TYR A 202 -6.85 -4.25 -19.71
CA TYR A 202 -8.16 -4.66 -20.24
C TYR A 202 -9.10 -3.46 -20.37
N SER A 203 -9.97 -3.48 -21.36
CA SER A 203 -11.12 -2.57 -21.50
C SER A 203 -10.75 -1.08 -21.41
N GLY A 204 -9.56 -0.72 -21.90
CA GLY A 204 -9.04 0.65 -21.81
C GLY A 204 -8.55 1.05 -20.42
N ASN A 205 -8.57 0.15 -19.44
CA ASN A 205 -8.00 0.38 -18.12
C ASN A 205 -6.47 0.32 -18.18
N ARG A 206 -5.80 1.45 -18.07
CA ARG A 206 -4.34 1.50 -17.99
C ARG A 206 -3.90 1.33 -16.54
N LEU A 207 -3.01 0.37 -16.31
CA LEU A 207 -2.36 0.15 -15.02
C LEU A 207 -1.12 1.04 -14.90
N TYR A 208 -0.97 1.67 -13.75
CA TYR A 208 0.25 2.30 -13.29
C TYR A 208 1.01 1.27 -12.44
N ARG A 209 2.09 0.70 -12.99
CA ARG A 209 2.82 -0.44 -12.42
C ARG A 209 3.93 0.05 -11.51
N ILE A 210 3.86 -0.36 -10.26
CA ILE A 210 4.80 0.05 -9.22
C ILE A 210 5.62 -1.16 -8.81
N ALA A 211 6.93 -1.08 -8.98
CA ALA A 211 7.84 -2.13 -8.55
C ALA A 211 8.17 -1.98 -7.07
N CYS A 212 8.37 -3.08 -6.35
CA CYS A 212 8.94 -3.05 -5.01
C CYS A 212 10.30 -2.35 -5.04
N GLY A 213 10.45 -1.35 -4.22
CA GLY A 213 11.64 -0.53 -4.10
C GLY A 213 12.45 -0.85 -2.84
N PRO A 214 13.35 0.05 -2.45
CA PRO A 214 14.30 -0.18 -1.38
C PRO A 214 13.68 -0.07 0.02
N SER A 215 14.35 -0.70 1.00
CA SER A 215 14.18 -0.39 2.40
C SER A 215 15.12 0.75 2.78
N SER A 216 14.56 1.89 3.24
CA SER A 216 15.37 3.00 3.75
C SER A 216 16.54 3.35 2.80
N ALA A 217 17.77 3.37 3.29
CA ALA A 217 18.98 3.75 2.55
C ALA A 217 19.60 2.61 1.71
N ASP A 218 18.85 1.60 1.30
CA ASP A 218 19.37 0.61 0.35
C ASP A 218 19.42 1.19 -1.07
N TYR A 219 20.37 2.07 -1.28
CA TYR A 219 20.62 2.71 -2.56
C TYR A 219 21.04 1.73 -3.66
N ASN A 220 21.63 0.56 -3.28
CA ASN A 220 21.94 -0.48 -4.22
C ASN A 220 20.70 -1.10 -4.85
N TRP A 221 19.62 -1.28 -4.06
CA TRP A 221 18.35 -1.78 -4.61
C TRP A 221 17.84 -0.85 -5.72
N THR A 222 17.77 0.45 -5.46
CA THR A 222 17.36 1.45 -6.48
C THR A 222 18.27 1.45 -7.70
N GLU A 223 19.59 1.43 -7.50
CA GLU A 223 20.57 1.39 -8.59
C GLU A 223 20.36 0.16 -9.48
N VAL A 224 20.18 -1.03 -8.89
CA VAL A 224 19.96 -2.27 -9.65
C VAL A 224 18.62 -2.24 -10.37
N MET A 225 17.56 -1.76 -9.72
CA MET A 225 16.24 -1.64 -10.36
C MET A 225 16.32 -0.73 -11.57
N MET A 226 16.91 0.46 -11.44
CA MET A 226 17.02 1.42 -12.52
C MET A 226 17.95 0.96 -13.67
N LYS A 227 18.93 0.10 -13.40
CA LYS A 227 19.77 -0.53 -14.45
C LYS A 227 19.00 -1.56 -15.26
N ASN A 228 18.01 -2.21 -14.67
CA ASN A 228 17.34 -3.36 -15.28
C ASN A 228 15.95 -3.04 -15.83
N LEU A 229 15.36 -1.91 -15.42
CA LEU A 229 14.00 -1.50 -15.82
C LEU A 229 14.05 -0.15 -16.55
N ASP A 230 13.05 0.10 -17.36
CA ASP A 230 12.85 1.36 -18.07
C ASP A 230 11.36 1.77 -18.05
N SER A 231 11.07 3.00 -18.48
CA SER A 231 9.72 3.56 -18.46
C SER A 231 8.70 2.85 -19.37
N ASN A 232 9.09 1.85 -20.13
CA ASN A 232 8.13 1.04 -20.90
C ASN A 232 7.56 -0.10 -20.04
N ASN A 233 8.32 -0.53 -19.04
CA ASN A 233 7.94 -1.67 -18.21
C ASN A 233 7.67 -1.36 -16.74
N VAL A 234 8.07 -0.18 -16.24
CA VAL A 234 7.78 0.28 -14.89
C VAL A 234 7.33 1.75 -14.91
N ASP A 235 6.33 2.09 -14.08
CA ASP A 235 5.84 3.46 -13.97
C ASP A 235 6.36 4.13 -12.68
N ALA A 236 6.68 3.34 -11.63
CA ALA A 236 7.28 3.84 -10.39
C ALA A 236 8.03 2.74 -9.62
N ILE A 237 8.87 3.18 -8.66
CA ILE A 237 9.53 2.33 -7.66
C ILE A 237 9.02 2.76 -6.28
N ASP A 238 8.74 1.78 -5.42
CA ASP A 238 8.18 1.98 -4.09
C ASP A 238 9.27 1.97 -3.00
N LEU A 239 9.39 3.06 -2.26
CA LEU A 239 10.32 3.22 -1.14
C LEU A 239 9.57 3.07 0.18
N HIS A 240 10.12 2.26 1.10
CA HIS A 240 9.61 2.12 2.46
C HIS A 240 10.59 2.70 3.48
N TYR A 241 10.07 3.48 4.42
CA TYR A 241 10.85 4.01 5.53
C TYR A 241 10.02 4.17 6.80
N TYR A 242 10.43 3.46 7.86
CA TYR A 242 9.88 3.62 9.19
C TYR A 242 10.84 4.35 10.11
N THR A 243 10.34 5.38 10.78
CA THR A 243 11.09 6.16 11.75
C THR A 243 11.19 5.41 13.06
N MET A 244 12.42 5.02 13.41
CA MET A 244 12.75 4.34 14.66
C MET A 244 13.95 5.05 15.27
N PRO A 245 13.74 5.97 16.22
CA PRO A 245 14.81 6.82 16.76
C PRO A 245 15.87 6.02 17.53
N VAL A 246 15.49 4.86 18.06
CA VAL A 246 16.39 3.94 18.79
C VAL A 246 16.14 2.52 18.29
N TRP A 247 17.07 1.99 17.52
CA TRP A 247 16.99 0.62 17.00
C TRP A 247 18.09 -0.23 17.63
N PRO A 248 17.82 -1.49 18.06
CA PRO A 248 16.57 -2.27 17.91
C PRO A 248 15.56 -2.08 19.05
N GLU A 249 15.83 -1.24 20.02
CA GLU A 249 14.95 -0.98 21.15
C GLU A 249 13.89 0.03 20.76
N MET A 250 12.67 -0.46 20.51
CA MET A 250 11.53 0.40 20.19
C MET A 250 11.03 1.11 21.46
N GLU A 251 10.79 2.40 21.31
CA GLU A 251 10.32 3.27 22.39
C GLU A 251 8.80 3.24 22.52
N SER A 252 8.30 3.63 23.71
CA SER A 252 6.87 3.78 23.97
C SER A 252 6.23 4.85 23.10
N ALA A 253 5.02 4.57 22.59
CA ALA A 253 4.21 5.55 21.89
C ALA A 253 3.50 6.53 22.82
N THR A 254 3.36 6.20 24.09
CA THR A 254 2.54 6.94 25.08
C THR A 254 3.34 7.47 26.26
N ASP A 255 4.42 6.81 26.63
CA ASP A 255 5.31 7.21 27.73
C ASP A 255 6.65 7.69 27.16
N PHE A 256 6.76 8.98 26.89
CA PHE A 256 7.93 9.63 26.29
C PHE A 256 8.10 11.05 26.83
N ASP A 257 9.34 11.49 26.88
CA ASP A 257 9.72 12.85 27.24
C ASP A 257 10.00 13.74 26.00
N ASP A 258 10.32 14.99 26.26
CA ASP A 258 10.65 15.95 25.19
C ASP A 258 11.89 15.53 24.39
N GLU A 259 12.87 14.87 25.02
CA GLU A 259 14.08 14.42 24.34
C GLU A 259 13.75 13.35 23.31
N LEU A 260 12.96 12.36 23.69
CA LEU A 260 12.52 11.31 22.78
C LEU A 260 11.60 11.84 21.66
N TYR A 261 10.71 12.77 22.00
CA TYR A 261 9.89 13.46 21.00
C TYR A 261 10.75 14.09 19.91
N TYR A 262 11.73 14.93 20.30
CA TYR A 262 12.60 15.59 19.33
C TYR A 262 13.55 14.63 18.60
N LYS A 263 13.99 13.53 19.22
CA LYS A 263 14.73 12.47 18.53
C LYS A 263 13.90 11.82 17.43
N THR A 264 12.62 11.56 17.70
CA THR A 264 11.71 10.99 16.69
C THR A 264 11.54 11.93 15.50
N ILE A 265 11.31 13.25 15.76
CA ILE A 265 11.20 14.26 14.69
C ILE A 265 12.52 14.37 13.90
N ALA A 266 13.67 14.36 14.58
CA ALA A 266 14.97 14.41 13.92
C ALA A 266 15.20 13.18 13.04
N ALA A 267 14.83 11.99 13.51
CA ALA A 267 14.92 10.76 12.73
C ALA A 267 13.96 10.77 11.51
N ALA A 268 12.76 11.35 11.67
CA ALA A 268 11.81 11.48 10.57
C ALA A 268 12.35 12.38 9.43
N ASN A 269 13.16 13.40 9.75
CA ASN A 269 13.79 14.28 8.75
C ASN A 269 14.74 13.52 7.79
N PHE A 270 15.19 12.31 8.15
CA PHE A 270 15.96 11.47 7.25
C PHE A 270 15.20 11.10 5.97
N SER A 271 13.88 11.19 5.97
CA SER A 271 13.05 11.01 4.78
C SER A 271 13.45 11.96 3.63
N ASP A 272 13.83 13.20 3.94
CA ASP A 272 14.27 14.18 2.93
C ASP A 272 15.55 13.71 2.22
N GLU A 273 16.55 13.22 2.99
CA GLU A 273 17.78 12.65 2.44
C GLU A 273 17.47 11.41 1.59
N LEU A 274 16.61 10.51 2.07
CA LEU A 274 16.23 9.30 1.35
C LEU A 274 15.60 9.63 -0.01
N ILE A 275 14.58 10.50 -0.03
CA ILE A 275 13.90 10.93 -1.25
C ILE A 275 14.92 11.56 -2.22
N THR A 276 15.74 12.45 -1.72
CA THR A 276 16.76 13.13 -2.55
C THR A 276 17.73 12.14 -3.17
N ARG A 277 18.35 11.27 -2.38
CA ARG A 277 19.40 10.35 -2.88
C ARG A 277 18.83 9.27 -3.79
N HIS A 278 17.67 8.69 -3.48
CA HIS A 278 17.01 7.75 -4.40
C HIS A 278 16.62 8.44 -5.71
N SER A 279 16.09 9.65 -5.65
CA SER A 279 15.76 10.43 -6.86
C SER A 279 16.98 10.78 -7.69
N GLU A 280 18.12 11.10 -7.07
CA GLU A 280 19.39 11.33 -7.77
C GLU A 280 19.88 10.08 -8.51
N ILE A 281 19.74 8.90 -7.90
CA ILE A 281 20.02 7.63 -8.57
C ILE A 281 19.09 7.44 -9.76
N MET A 282 17.78 7.58 -9.54
CA MET A 282 16.78 7.42 -10.61
C MET A 282 17.04 8.37 -11.78
N ASN A 283 17.33 9.64 -11.51
CA ASN A 283 17.60 10.66 -12.54
C ASN A 283 18.81 10.35 -13.43
N ARG A 284 19.77 9.54 -12.95
CA ARG A 284 20.91 9.10 -13.80
C ARG A 284 20.50 8.14 -14.91
N TYR A 285 19.46 7.35 -14.67
CA TYR A 285 18.94 6.33 -15.62
C TYR A 285 17.70 6.81 -16.37
N ASP A 286 16.91 7.69 -15.76
CA ASP A 286 15.71 8.30 -16.31
C ASP A 286 15.75 9.82 -16.17
N PRO A 287 16.56 10.51 -17.00
CA PRO A 287 16.72 11.97 -16.92
C PRO A 287 15.42 12.72 -17.28
N GLU A 288 14.49 12.07 -17.99
CA GLU A 288 13.18 12.65 -18.31
C GLU A 288 12.16 12.49 -17.15
N LYS A 289 12.54 11.81 -16.06
CA LYS A 289 11.72 11.61 -14.85
C LYS A 289 10.36 10.98 -15.13
N LYS A 290 10.33 9.99 -16.00
CA LYS A 290 9.12 9.24 -16.36
C LYS A 290 8.75 8.21 -15.30
N ILE A 291 9.75 7.68 -14.56
CA ILE A 291 9.57 6.71 -13.49
C ILE A 291 9.44 7.47 -12.17
N GLY A 292 8.30 7.30 -11.51
CA GLY A 292 8.00 7.94 -10.23
C GLY A 292 8.68 7.25 -9.05
N LEU A 293 8.86 8.00 -7.95
CA LEU A 293 9.17 7.46 -6.63
C LEU A 293 7.90 7.52 -5.78
N VAL A 294 7.42 6.36 -5.35
CA VAL A 294 6.28 6.21 -4.45
C VAL A 294 6.82 5.94 -3.04
N ILE A 295 6.26 6.55 -2.03
CA ILE A 295 6.51 6.20 -0.64
C ILE A 295 5.33 5.36 -0.19
N GLY A 296 5.42 4.03 -0.38
CA GLY A 296 4.31 3.12 -0.15
C GLY A 296 4.06 2.79 1.30
N GLU A 297 5.11 2.89 2.11
CA GLU A 297 5.01 2.73 3.57
C GLU A 297 5.93 3.72 4.29
N TRP A 298 5.36 4.40 5.28
CA TRP A 298 6.10 5.30 6.15
C TRP A 298 5.34 5.51 7.47
N GLY A 299 6.05 5.89 8.49
CA GLY A 299 5.47 6.18 9.81
C GLY A 299 6.46 5.94 10.94
N CYS A 300 5.98 6.09 12.16
CA CYS A 300 6.72 5.73 13.37
C CYS A 300 6.41 4.28 13.75
N TRP A 301 7.41 3.60 14.29
CA TRP A 301 7.27 2.24 14.78
C TRP A 301 7.64 2.19 16.26
N HIS A 302 6.67 1.85 17.10
CA HIS A 302 6.79 1.84 18.56
C HIS A 302 6.61 0.44 19.12
N LYS A 303 7.12 0.21 20.36
CA LYS A 303 6.88 -1.05 21.06
C LYS A 303 5.39 -1.28 21.32
N VAL A 304 5.04 -2.55 21.46
CA VAL A 304 3.70 -2.94 21.90
C VAL A 304 3.52 -2.56 23.37
N GLU A 305 2.46 -1.81 23.66
CA GLU A 305 2.13 -1.41 25.03
C GLU A 305 1.35 -2.49 25.75
N GLU A 306 1.53 -2.57 27.09
CA GLU A 306 0.79 -3.48 27.94
C GLU A 306 -0.72 -3.17 27.86
N GLY A 307 -1.54 -4.22 27.76
CA GLY A 307 -3.00 -4.09 27.65
C GLY A 307 -3.51 -3.73 26.26
N THR A 308 -2.64 -3.65 25.24
CA THR A 308 -3.05 -3.48 23.85
C THR A 308 -3.87 -4.67 23.36
N ASN A 309 -4.94 -4.41 22.60
CA ASN A 309 -5.75 -5.46 21.99
C ASN A 309 -5.92 -5.21 20.49
N PRO A 310 -5.41 -6.08 19.62
CA PRO A 310 -4.60 -7.26 19.90
C PRO A 310 -3.17 -6.92 20.35
N GLY A 311 -2.58 -7.76 21.23
CA GLY A 311 -1.29 -7.50 21.90
C GLY A 311 -0.04 -7.63 21.02
N PHE A 312 -0.17 -7.89 19.73
CA PHE A 312 0.94 -7.95 18.78
C PHE A 312 1.13 -6.65 17.97
N LEU A 313 0.23 -5.67 18.14
CA LEU A 313 0.34 -4.37 17.47
C LEU A 313 1.22 -3.42 18.27
N TYR A 314 2.08 -2.72 17.55
CA TYR A 314 2.70 -1.52 18.08
C TYR A 314 1.76 -0.33 17.92
N GLN A 315 1.82 0.56 18.87
CA GLN A 315 1.11 1.82 18.80
C GLN A 315 1.81 2.73 17.79
N GLN A 316 1.08 3.15 16.78
CA GLN A 316 1.54 4.27 15.96
C GLN A 316 0.92 5.54 16.53
N ASN A 317 1.72 6.33 17.20
CA ASN A 317 1.27 7.62 17.72
C ASN A 317 1.52 8.69 16.65
N THR A 318 0.49 9.00 15.88
CA THR A 318 0.54 10.01 14.82
C THR A 318 0.56 11.45 15.33
N MET A 319 0.47 11.66 16.63
CA MET A 319 0.53 12.99 17.26
C MET A 319 1.96 13.43 17.57
N ARG A 320 2.95 12.61 17.30
CA ARG A 320 4.36 13.00 17.37
C ARG A 320 4.81 13.74 16.14
#